data_31e0beee70ec7c7cfc66e95fa68f6efd
#
_entry.id   31e0beee70ec7c7cfc66e95fa68f6efd
#
_cell.length_a   1.000
_cell.length_b   1.000
_cell.length_c   1.000
_cell.angle_alpha   90.00
_cell.angle_beta   90.00
_cell.angle_gamma   90.00
#
_symmetry.space_group_name_H-M   'P 1'
#
loop_
_entity.id
_entity.type
_entity.pdbx_description
1 polymer ?
#
loop_
_entity_poly.entity_id
_entity_poly.type
_entity_poly.pdbx_seq_one_letter_code
_entity_poly.pdbx_strand_id
1 'polypeptide(L)'
;RTKVQDLINRGAKLAVDNDRWSDFKEIGLTPHTTTEEAIYNSSVVIDCTPSGVGHQNKQKYYSKYDRDNRVNYKKGFIAQGSEKGFGTPYAYGINDNILEDEKFIQVVSCNTHNVSVLLQAASEGRLEDIQNGKFVMMRRSSDVSNHSDNGSFIPAPSPGKHDDKDFGTHHARDAHDLYATMGH
;
A
#
# COMPACT_ATOMS: atom_id res chain seq x y z
N ARG A 1 5.97 5.38 21.37
CA ARG A 1 7.12 6.22 21.70
C ARG A 1 8.45 5.48 21.45
N THR A 2 8.70 4.34 22.04
CA THR A 2 9.98 3.59 21.93
C THR A 2 10.39 3.31 20.48
N LYS A 3 9.47 2.79 19.65
CA LYS A 3 9.77 2.51 18.23
C LYS A 3 10.16 3.76 17.43
N VAL A 4 9.52 4.89 17.70
CA VAL A 4 9.85 6.17 17.04
C VAL A 4 11.24 6.64 17.47
N GLN A 5 11.56 6.55 18.77
CA GLN A 5 12.87 6.91 19.29
C GLN A 5 13.98 6.03 18.70
N ASP A 6 13.73 4.73 18.55
CA ASP A 6 14.69 3.81 17.93
C ASP A 6 14.98 4.18 16.46
N LEU A 7 13.95 4.58 15.71
CA LEU A 7 14.13 5.06 14.34
C LEU A 7 14.92 6.38 14.29
N ILE A 8 14.63 7.31 15.18
CA ILE A 8 15.38 8.57 15.30
C ILE A 8 16.85 8.29 15.63
N ASN A 9 17.12 7.40 16.57
CA ASN A 9 18.48 7.00 16.95
C ASN A 9 19.25 6.35 15.78
N ARG A 10 18.53 5.77 14.82
CA ARG A 10 19.07 5.20 13.58
C ARG A 10 19.17 6.21 12.43
N GLY A 11 18.92 7.48 12.70
CA GLY A 11 19.07 8.59 11.73
C GLY A 11 17.79 9.01 11.02
N ALA A 12 16.63 8.43 11.36
CA ALA A 12 15.36 8.91 10.81
C ALA A 12 15.03 10.32 11.35
N LYS A 13 14.45 11.15 10.51
CA LYS A 13 13.98 12.49 10.86
C LYS A 13 12.48 12.45 11.11
N LEU A 14 12.05 12.88 12.29
CA LEU A 14 10.63 12.95 12.64
C LEU A 14 10.01 14.20 12.00
N ALA A 15 8.99 14.00 11.18
CA ALA A 15 8.14 15.07 10.68
C ALA A 15 6.74 14.95 11.31
N VAL A 16 6.13 16.08 11.65
CA VAL A 16 4.79 16.11 12.24
C VAL A 16 4.00 17.29 11.67
N ASP A 17 2.67 17.23 11.76
CA ASP A 17 1.83 18.38 11.41
C ASP A 17 2.11 19.55 12.36
N ASN A 18 2.08 20.75 11.83
CA ASN A 18 2.49 21.94 12.57
C ASN A 18 1.66 22.18 13.85
N ASP A 19 0.38 21.87 13.80
CA ASP A 19 -0.55 21.97 14.94
C ASP A 19 -0.31 20.89 16.02
N ARG A 20 0.45 19.85 15.70
CA ARG A 20 0.78 18.75 16.63
C ARG A 20 2.21 18.83 17.18
N TRP A 21 2.94 19.88 16.83
CA TRP A 21 4.35 20.02 17.19
C TRP A 21 4.59 20.03 18.71
N SER A 22 3.74 20.73 19.47
CA SER A 22 3.80 20.78 20.94
C SER A 22 3.54 19.43 21.58
N ASP A 23 2.53 18.71 21.09
CA ASP A 23 2.15 17.40 21.63
C ASP A 23 3.31 16.40 21.59
N PHE A 24 4.07 16.42 20.50
CA PHE A 24 5.24 15.54 20.35
C PHE A 24 6.37 15.93 21.32
N LYS A 25 6.58 17.23 21.55
CA LYS A 25 7.55 17.70 22.54
C LYS A 25 7.17 17.29 23.96
N GLU A 26 5.90 17.39 24.32
CA GLU A 26 5.39 16.99 25.65
C GLU A 26 5.66 15.51 25.97
N ILE A 27 5.61 14.63 24.98
CA ILE A 27 5.96 13.23 25.14
C ILE A 27 7.46 12.95 24.98
N GLY A 28 8.29 14.00 24.91
CA GLY A 28 9.76 13.91 24.84
C GLY A 28 10.30 13.48 23.48
N LEU A 29 9.57 13.76 22.39
CA LEU A 29 10.04 13.60 21.02
C LEU A 29 10.23 14.99 20.40
N THR A 30 11.38 15.22 19.78
CA THR A 30 11.67 16.50 19.10
C THR A 30 11.46 16.34 17.59
N PRO A 31 10.41 16.93 17.01
CA PRO A 31 10.24 16.94 15.56
C PRO A 31 11.39 17.70 14.89
N HIS A 32 11.80 17.23 13.72
CA HIS A 32 12.85 17.83 12.93
C HIS A 32 12.29 18.84 11.90
N THR A 33 11.12 18.53 11.34
CA THR A 33 10.47 19.31 10.29
C THR A 33 8.95 19.10 10.31
N THR A 34 8.23 19.88 9.53
CA THR A 34 6.80 19.68 9.34
C THR A 34 6.51 18.58 8.30
N THR A 35 5.32 17.99 8.35
CA THR A 35 4.85 17.02 7.35
C THR A 35 4.93 17.60 5.94
N GLU A 36 4.52 18.85 5.75
CA GLU A 36 4.55 19.51 4.45
C GLU A 36 5.96 19.71 3.90
N GLU A 37 6.89 20.13 4.76
CA GLU A 37 8.30 20.31 4.38
C GLU A 37 8.95 18.95 4.06
N ALA A 38 8.65 17.92 4.84
CA ALA A 38 9.16 16.57 4.59
C ALA A 38 8.68 16.06 3.23
N ILE A 39 7.38 16.20 2.92
CA ILE A 39 6.82 15.85 1.63
C ILE A 39 7.46 16.68 0.51
N TYR A 40 7.61 17.99 0.70
CA TYR A 40 8.21 18.88 -0.30
C TYR A 40 9.63 18.46 -0.65
N ASN A 41 10.44 18.10 0.33
CA ASN A 41 11.85 17.73 0.16
C ASN A 41 12.07 16.25 -0.22
N SER A 42 11.02 15.43 -0.29
CA SER A 42 11.13 14.02 -0.65
C SER A 42 10.92 13.81 -2.14
N SER A 43 11.65 12.87 -2.75
CA SER A 43 11.38 12.40 -4.11
C SER A 43 10.27 11.36 -4.16
N VAL A 44 10.15 10.55 -3.12
CA VAL A 44 9.12 9.52 -2.98
C VAL A 44 8.46 9.63 -1.61
N VAL A 45 7.14 9.53 -1.57
CA VAL A 45 6.35 9.45 -0.34
C VAL A 45 5.67 8.09 -0.28
N ILE A 46 5.89 7.35 0.80
CA ILE A 46 5.25 6.05 1.03
C ILE A 46 4.21 6.24 2.13
N ASP A 47 2.94 6.10 1.78
CA ASP A 47 1.82 6.18 2.70
C ASP A 47 1.48 4.80 3.25
N CYS A 48 1.81 4.58 4.52
CA CYS A 48 1.53 3.35 5.26
C CYS A 48 0.44 3.56 6.32
N THR A 49 -0.40 4.57 6.15
CA THR A 49 -1.49 4.86 7.07
C THR A 49 -2.62 3.82 6.98
N PRO A 50 -3.52 3.74 7.99
CA PRO A 50 -4.68 2.87 7.93
C PRO A 50 -5.58 3.18 6.74
N SER A 51 -6.36 2.17 6.32
CA SER A 51 -7.30 2.27 5.20
C SER A 51 -8.19 3.52 5.28
N GLY A 52 -8.28 4.25 4.18
CA GLY A 52 -9.03 5.49 4.02
C GLY A 52 -8.26 6.76 4.42
N VAL A 53 -7.20 6.64 5.23
CA VAL A 53 -6.38 7.79 5.63
C VAL A 53 -5.46 8.22 4.49
N GLY A 54 -4.92 7.28 3.71
CA GLY A 54 -4.10 7.58 2.55
C GLY A 54 -4.84 8.40 1.50
N HIS A 55 -6.14 8.14 1.28
CA HIS A 55 -6.99 8.98 0.41
C HIS A 55 -7.13 10.41 0.95
N GLN A 56 -7.32 10.57 2.25
CA GLN A 56 -7.36 11.89 2.87
C GLN A 56 -6.03 12.62 2.72
N ASN A 57 -4.92 11.92 2.92
CA ASN A 57 -3.58 12.47 2.72
C ASN A 57 -3.34 12.85 1.25
N LYS A 58 -3.81 12.04 0.29
CA LYS A 58 -3.76 12.35 -1.13
C LYS A 58 -4.45 13.68 -1.43
N GLN A 59 -5.64 13.89 -0.90
CA GLN A 59 -6.39 15.13 -1.08
C GLN A 59 -5.72 16.32 -0.38
N LYS A 60 -5.29 16.13 0.87
CA LYS A 60 -4.73 17.21 1.71
C LYS A 60 -3.32 17.64 1.27
N TYR A 61 -2.46 16.67 0.94
CA TYR A 61 -1.03 16.93 0.76
C TYR A 61 -0.51 16.62 -0.65
N TYR A 62 -0.96 15.52 -1.30
CA TYR A 62 -0.26 15.00 -2.46
C TYR A 62 -0.78 15.53 -3.79
N SER A 63 -2.09 15.79 -3.92
CA SER A 63 -2.72 16.23 -5.18
C SER A 63 -2.22 17.59 -5.69
N LYS A 64 -1.66 18.42 -4.80
CA LYS A 64 -1.02 19.68 -5.24
C LYS A 64 0.18 19.45 -6.14
N TYR A 65 0.87 18.32 -6.00
CA TYR A 65 2.03 17.96 -6.83
C TYR A 65 1.64 17.33 -8.17
N ASP A 66 0.37 16.94 -8.34
CA ASP A 66 -0.14 16.40 -9.60
C ASP A 66 -0.27 17.46 -10.69
N ARG A 67 -0.54 18.69 -10.30
CA ARG A 67 -0.82 19.84 -11.18
C ARG A 67 0.40 20.70 -11.49
N ASP A 68 1.50 20.50 -10.80
CA ASP A 68 2.66 21.39 -10.91
C ASP A 68 3.69 20.85 -11.93
N ASN A 69 3.44 21.12 -13.20
CA ASN A 69 4.39 20.84 -14.29
C ASN A 69 5.68 21.69 -14.22
N ARG A 70 5.78 22.62 -13.28
CA ARG A 70 6.91 23.56 -13.16
C ARG A 70 8.08 23.04 -12.34
N VAL A 71 7.86 21.98 -11.60
CA VAL A 71 8.93 21.35 -10.81
C VAL A 71 9.36 20.09 -11.54
N ASN A 72 10.56 20.11 -12.11
CA ASN A 72 11.22 18.97 -12.78
C ASN A 72 11.49 17.76 -11.84
N TYR A 73 10.75 17.64 -10.76
CA TYR A 73 10.87 16.52 -9.84
C TYR A 73 9.75 15.51 -10.12
N LYS A 74 10.13 14.38 -10.69
CA LYS A 74 9.30 13.18 -10.69
C LYS A 74 9.09 12.73 -9.24
N LYS A 75 8.10 13.32 -8.55
CA LYS A 75 7.72 12.93 -7.20
C LYS A 75 6.71 11.80 -7.29
N GLY A 76 7.05 10.64 -6.73
CA GLY A 76 6.19 9.48 -6.67
C GLY A 76 5.46 9.38 -5.32
N PHE A 77 4.23 8.87 -5.34
CA PHE A 77 3.42 8.59 -4.17
C PHE A 77 2.96 7.14 -4.19
N ILE A 78 3.27 6.42 -3.13
CA ILE A 78 3.02 4.99 -3.00
C ILE A 78 2.10 4.78 -1.80
N ALA A 79 0.95 4.13 -2.00
CA ALA A 79 0.11 3.67 -0.90
C ALA A 79 0.19 2.15 -0.73
N GLN A 80 -0.04 1.68 0.49
CA GLN A 80 -0.10 0.26 0.80
C GLN A 80 -1.45 -0.36 0.38
N GLY A 81 -1.51 -1.70 0.30
CA GLY A 81 -2.58 -2.46 -0.32
C GLY A 81 -4.02 -2.22 0.13
N SER A 82 -4.25 -1.62 1.31
CA SER A 82 -5.62 -1.30 1.79
C SER A 82 -6.19 -0.02 1.19
N GLU A 83 -5.39 0.80 0.52
CA GLU A 83 -5.81 2.09 -0.08
C GLU A 83 -6.28 1.91 -1.52
N LYS A 84 -7.26 1.04 -1.73
CA LYS A 84 -7.80 0.76 -3.05
C LYS A 84 -8.27 2.03 -3.77
N GLY A 85 -7.78 2.21 -5.02
CA GLY A 85 -8.08 3.40 -5.82
C GLY A 85 -7.19 4.63 -5.50
N PHE A 86 -6.17 4.48 -4.65
CA PHE A 86 -5.20 5.55 -4.42
C PHE A 86 -4.42 5.91 -5.70
N GLY A 87 -4.04 4.92 -6.47
CA GLY A 87 -3.33 5.05 -7.73
C GLY A 87 -3.40 3.75 -8.52
N THR A 88 -2.58 3.65 -9.55
CA THR A 88 -2.49 2.46 -10.40
C THR A 88 -2.02 1.26 -9.58
N PRO A 89 -2.69 0.09 -9.69
CA PRO A 89 -2.27 -1.11 -8.98
C PRO A 89 -0.86 -1.53 -9.38
N TYR A 90 -0.04 -1.86 -8.40
CA TYR A 90 1.34 -2.25 -8.61
C TYR A 90 1.73 -3.51 -7.83
N ALA A 91 2.41 -4.42 -8.51
CA ALA A 91 3.07 -5.57 -7.91
C ALA A 91 4.50 -5.68 -8.46
N TYR A 92 5.48 -5.68 -7.57
CA TYR A 92 6.88 -5.79 -7.94
C TYR A 92 7.16 -7.05 -8.77
N GLY A 93 7.88 -6.89 -9.88
CA GLY A 93 8.21 -7.97 -10.80
C GLY A 93 7.05 -8.41 -11.72
N ILE A 94 5.89 -7.76 -11.64
CA ILE A 94 4.72 -8.04 -12.50
C ILE A 94 4.53 -6.92 -13.51
N ASN A 95 4.36 -5.68 -13.06
CA ASN A 95 4.08 -4.54 -13.93
C ASN A 95 5.01 -3.34 -13.64
N ASP A 96 6.31 -3.59 -13.51
CA ASP A 96 7.32 -2.59 -13.12
C ASP A 96 7.40 -1.41 -14.11
N ASN A 97 6.99 -1.61 -15.36
CA ASN A 97 6.96 -0.57 -16.38
C ASN A 97 6.10 0.64 -16.01
N ILE A 98 5.06 0.47 -15.20
CA ILE A 98 4.20 1.60 -14.79
C ILE A 98 4.94 2.63 -13.93
N LEU A 99 6.06 2.25 -13.30
CA LEU A 99 6.84 3.14 -12.44
C LEU A 99 7.49 4.31 -13.20
N GLU A 100 7.59 4.22 -14.52
CA GLU A 100 8.15 5.28 -15.36
C GLU A 100 7.20 6.47 -15.52
N ASP A 101 5.89 6.20 -15.59
CA ASP A 101 4.88 7.18 -15.95
C ASP A 101 3.91 7.51 -14.82
N GLU A 102 3.64 6.54 -13.92
CA GLU A 102 2.64 6.70 -12.89
C GLU A 102 3.15 7.44 -11.66
N LYS A 103 2.49 8.53 -11.34
CA LYS A 103 2.81 9.33 -10.15
C LYS A 103 2.24 8.76 -8.86
N PHE A 104 1.05 8.18 -8.93
CA PHE A 104 0.35 7.57 -7.82
C PHE A 104 0.20 6.08 -8.06
N ILE A 105 0.79 5.28 -7.21
CA ILE A 105 0.69 3.83 -7.27
C ILE A 105 0.15 3.26 -5.96
N GLN A 106 -0.57 2.17 -6.06
CA GLN A 106 -1.04 1.39 -4.93
C GLN A 106 -0.40 0.01 -4.99
N VAL A 107 0.49 -0.29 -4.06
CA VAL A 107 1.01 -1.66 -3.93
C VAL A 107 -0.14 -2.58 -3.56
N VAL A 108 -0.42 -3.59 -4.37
CA VAL A 108 -1.52 -4.53 -4.11
C VAL A 108 -1.34 -5.30 -2.81
N SER A 109 -2.42 -5.91 -2.29
CA SER A 109 -2.34 -6.70 -1.07
C SER A 109 -1.38 -7.88 -1.21
N CYS A 110 -0.83 -8.35 -0.09
CA CYS A 110 0.08 -9.50 -0.08
C CYS A 110 -0.55 -10.75 -0.71
N ASN A 111 -1.84 -10.96 -0.54
CA ASN A 111 -2.56 -12.08 -1.16
C ASN A 111 -2.68 -11.90 -2.68
N THR A 112 -3.04 -10.72 -3.13
CA THR A 112 -3.13 -10.39 -4.57
C THR A 112 -1.76 -10.54 -5.23
N HIS A 113 -0.70 -10.01 -4.60
CA HIS A 113 0.66 -10.15 -5.11
C HIS A 113 1.08 -11.63 -5.21
N ASN A 114 0.80 -12.43 -4.17
CA ASN A 114 1.11 -13.85 -4.16
C ASN A 114 0.39 -14.60 -5.30
N VAL A 115 -0.91 -14.38 -5.47
CA VAL A 115 -1.67 -14.98 -6.58
C VAL A 115 -1.08 -14.57 -7.93
N SER A 116 -0.72 -13.29 -8.11
CA SER A 116 -0.16 -12.80 -9.37
C SER A 116 1.19 -13.42 -9.68
N VAL A 117 2.09 -13.53 -8.69
CA VAL A 117 3.38 -14.22 -8.87
C VAL A 117 3.19 -15.69 -9.24
N LEU A 118 2.23 -16.39 -8.61
CA LEU A 118 1.94 -17.79 -8.91
C LEU A 118 1.39 -17.97 -10.33
N LEU A 119 0.51 -17.07 -10.79
CA LEU A 119 -0.01 -17.05 -12.16
C LEU A 119 1.13 -16.85 -13.16
N GLN A 120 1.98 -15.87 -12.92
CA GLN A 120 3.13 -15.56 -13.78
C GLN A 120 4.10 -16.77 -13.87
N ALA A 121 4.40 -17.38 -12.73
CA ALA A 121 5.29 -18.54 -12.67
C ALA A 121 4.68 -19.78 -13.35
N ALA A 122 3.39 -20.05 -13.13
CA ALA A 122 2.71 -21.21 -13.70
C ALA A 122 2.52 -21.11 -15.21
N SER A 123 2.35 -19.90 -15.74
CA SER A 123 2.23 -19.66 -17.19
C SER A 123 3.56 -19.44 -17.90
N GLU A 124 4.67 -19.39 -17.17
CA GLU A 124 5.97 -18.97 -17.71
C GLU A 124 5.88 -17.62 -18.46
N GLY A 125 5.04 -16.72 -17.95
CA GLY A 125 4.77 -15.41 -18.55
C GLY A 125 3.74 -15.39 -19.69
N ARG A 126 3.19 -16.55 -20.07
CA ARG A 126 2.13 -16.65 -21.09
C ARG A 126 0.76 -16.77 -20.42
N LEU A 127 0.25 -15.66 -19.91
CA LEU A 127 -1.03 -15.61 -19.18
C LEU A 127 -2.23 -16.03 -20.02
N GLU A 128 -2.16 -15.80 -21.33
CA GLU A 128 -3.17 -16.22 -22.32
C GLU A 128 -3.37 -17.73 -22.39
N ASP A 129 -2.41 -18.52 -21.96
CA ASP A 129 -2.50 -19.99 -21.90
C ASP A 129 -3.32 -20.48 -20.69
N ILE A 130 -3.59 -19.61 -19.71
CA ILE A 130 -4.33 -19.97 -18.51
C ILE A 130 -5.83 -19.85 -18.77
N GLN A 131 -6.55 -20.98 -18.79
CA GLN A 131 -8.01 -20.98 -18.94
C GLN A 131 -8.74 -20.68 -17.62
N ASN A 132 -8.26 -21.19 -16.52
CA ASN A 132 -8.76 -20.88 -15.19
C ASN A 132 -7.72 -21.19 -14.11
N GLY A 133 -7.82 -20.48 -12.98
CA GLY A 133 -7.00 -20.72 -11.79
C GLY A 133 -7.86 -20.77 -10.53
N LYS A 134 -7.61 -21.72 -9.64
CA LYS A 134 -8.25 -21.82 -8.34
C LYS A 134 -7.20 -21.75 -7.25
N PHE A 135 -7.36 -20.77 -6.36
CA PHE A 135 -6.43 -20.53 -5.27
C PHE A 135 -7.15 -20.65 -3.93
N VAL A 136 -6.56 -21.40 -3.01
CA VAL A 136 -6.98 -21.47 -1.61
C VAL A 136 -5.93 -20.78 -0.76
N MET A 137 -6.32 -19.68 -0.14
CA MET A 137 -5.44 -18.88 0.72
C MET A 137 -5.76 -19.14 2.19
N MET A 138 -4.78 -19.66 2.92
CA MET A 138 -4.87 -19.84 4.36
C MET A 138 -4.10 -18.74 5.07
N ARG A 139 -4.80 -17.97 5.91
CA ARG A 139 -4.20 -16.94 6.74
C ARG A 139 -3.85 -17.51 8.13
N ARG A 140 -2.70 -17.14 8.63
CA ARG A 140 -2.33 -17.47 10.01
C ARG A 140 -3.18 -16.69 11.01
N SER A 141 -3.48 -17.30 12.14
CA SER A 141 -4.28 -16.70 13.22
C SER A 141 -3.60 -15.52 13.94
N SER A 142 -2.27 -15.41 13.81
CA SER A 142 -1.46 -14.38 14.49
C SER A 142 -1.29 -13.08 13.68
N ASP A 143 -2.08 -12.89 12.62
CA ASP A 143 -2.07 -11.64 11.88
C ASP A 143 -2.68 -10.52 12.75
N VAL A 144 -1.94 -9.41 12.90
CA VAL A 144 -2.39 -8.26 13.73
C VAL A 144 -3.70 -7.63 13.23
N SER A 145 -4.06 -7.83 11.98
CA SER A 145 -5.35 -7.40 11.43
C SER A 145 -6.55 -8.22 11.94
N ASN A 146 -6.32 -9.35 12.58
CA ASN A 146 -7.35 -10.25 13.10
C ASN A 146 -7.65 -10.04 14.60
N HIS A 147 -7.20 -8.96 15.20
CA HIS A 147 -7.46 -8.66 16.63
C HIS A 147 -8.95 -8.53 17.01
N SER A 148 -9.84 -8.40 16.05
CA SER A 148 -11.29 -8.34 16.29
C SER A 148 -11.93 -9.71 16.54
N ASP A 149 -11.26 -10.80 16.20
CA ASP A 149 -11.80 -12.15 16.32
C ASP A 149 -11.27 -12.87 17.58
N ASN A 150 -11.72 -12.43 18.75
CA ASN A 150 -11.72 -13.14 20.03
C ASN A 150 -10.40 -13.76 20.51
N GLY A 151 -9.23 -13.32 20.08
CA GLY A 151 -7.95 -13.73 20.69
C GLY A 151 -7.67 -15.23 20.71
N SER A 152 -8.35 -16.01 19.90
CA SER A 152 -8.13 -17.46 19.81
C SER A 152 -6.84 -17.73 19.04
N PHE A 153 -5.84 -18.26 19.70
CA PHE A 153 -4.62 -18.78 19.08
C PHE A 153 -4.83 -20.14 18.37
N ILE A 154 -6.02 -20.68 18.41
CA ILE A 154 -6.36 -21.95 17.77
C ILE A 154 -6.86 -21.63 16.36
N PRO A 155 -6.15 -22.01 15.30
CA PRO A 155 -6.63 -21.80 13.94
C PRO A 155 -7.88 -22.65 13.71
N ALA A 156 -9.05 -22.02 13.76
CA ALA A 156 -10.28 -22.62 13.28
C ALA A 156 -10.43 -22.20 11.83
N PRO A 157 -10.49 -23.15 10.85
CA PRO A 157 -10.75 -22.80 9.48
C PRO A 157 -12.15 -22.18 9.38
N SER A 158 -12.20 -20.92 8.99
CA SER A 158 -13.44 -20.22 8.69
C SER A 158 -13.39 -19.61 7.29
N PRO A 159 -14.48 -19.65 6.53
CA PRO A 159 -14.53 -18.94 5.25
C PRO A 159 -14.33 -17.45 5.48
N GLY A 160 -13.43 -16.83 4.70
CA GLY A 160 -13.26 -15.38 4.72
C GLY A 160 -14.51 -14.67 4.19
N LYS A 161 -14.81 -13.49 4.71
CA LYS A 161 -15.88 -12.60 4.22
C LYS A 161 -15.39 -11.72 3.06
N HIS A 162 -14.70 -12.32 2.10
CA HIS A 162 -14.09 -11.60 0.99
C HIS A 162 -14.81 -11.85 -0.33
N ASP A 163 -16.16 -11.83 -0.26
CA ASP A 163 -17.00 -12.09 -1.41
C ASP A 163 -16.90 -10.96 -2.43
N ASP A 164 -16.79 -11.34 -3.68
CA ASP A 164 -16.96 -10.48 -4.83
C ASP A 164 -17.94 -11.14 -5.78
N LYS A 165 -18.94 -10.39 -6.22
CA LYS A 165 -20.08 -10.93 -6.97
C LYS A 165 -19.69 -11.42 -8.35
N ASP A 166 -18.71 -10.77 -8.99
CA ASP A 166 -18.31 -11.05 -10.36
C ASP A 166 -17.06 -11.95 -10.42
N PHE A 167 -16.16 -11.79 -9.46
CA PHE A 167 -14.86 -12.49 -9.41
C PHE A 167 -14.77 -13.56 -8.30
N GLY A 168 -15.80 -13.72 -7.50
CA GLY A 168 -15.80 -14.64 -6.35
C GLY A 168 -15.10 -14.06 -5.12
N THR A 169 -13.95 -13.38 -5.28
CA THR A 169 -13.26 -12.68 -4.19
C THR A 169 -12.66 -11.36 -4.68
N HIS A 170 -12.51 -10.40 -3.76
CA HIS A 170 -11.83 -9.14 -4.10
C HIS A 170 -10.36 -9.35 -4.49
N HIS A 171 -9.70 -10.39 -4.02
CA HIS A 171 -8.33 -10.70 -4.44
C HIS A 171 -8.24 -11.11 -5.91
N ALA A 172 -9.24 -11.84 -6.41
CA ALA A 172 -9.32 -12.19 -7.83
C ALA A 172 -9.56 -10.95 -8.68
N ARG A 173 -10.47 -10.07 -8.26
CA ARG A 173 -10.70 -8.78 -8.91
C ARG A 173 -9.44 -7.91 -8.92
N ASP A 174 -8.77 -7.79 -7.76
CA ASP A 174 -7.56 -6.97 -7.65
C ASP A 174 -6.41 -7.53 -8.51
N ALA A 175 -6.33 -8.85 -8.70
CA ALA A 175 -5.39 -9.46 -9.64
C ALA A 175 -5.77 -9.16 -11.09
N HIS A 176 -7.06 -9.23 -11.45
CA HIS A 176 -7.56 -8.82 -12.76
C HIS A 176 -7.20 -7.35 -13.05
N ASP A 177 -7.49 -6.44 -12.10
CA ASP A 177 -7.21 -5.02 -12.25
C ASP A 177 -5.69 -4.76 -12.42
N LEU A 178 -4.85 -5.54 -11.73
CA LEU A 178 -3.40 -5.48 -11.89
C LEU A 178 -2.97 -5.89 -13.31
N TYR A 179 -3.45 -7.02 -13.80
CA TYR A 179 -3.10 -7.52 -15.14
C TYR A 179 -3.69 -6.65 -16.27
N ALA A 180 -4.83 -6.00 -16.03
CA ALA A 180 -5.39 -5.02 -16.97
C ALA A 180 -4.45 -3.83 -17.22
N THR A 181 -3.55 -3.49 -16.27
CA THR A 181 -2.52 -2.45 -16.48
C THR A 181 -1.50 -2.84 -17.56
N MET A 182 -1.41 -4.12 -17.89
CA MET A 182 -0.49 -4.67 -18.91
C MET A 182 -1.22 -5.06 -20.20
N GLY A 183 -2.53 -4.83 -20.30
CA GLY A 183 -3.34 -5.16 -21.48
C GLY A 183 -3.85 -6.60 -21.54
N HIS A 184 -3.89 -7.29 -20.41
CA HIS A 184 -4.45 -8.63 -20.27
C HIS A 184 -5.87 -8.62 -19.72
#